data_75a4c298ca718a63d6e28cd680eaf592
#
_entry.id   75a4c298ca718a63d6e28cd680eaf592
#
_cell.length_a   1.000
_cell.length_b   1.000
_cell.length_c   1.000
_cell.angle_alpha   90.00
_cell.angle_beta   90.00
_cell.angle_gamma   90.00
#
_symmetry.space_group_name_H-M   'P 1'
#
loop_
_entity.id
_entity.type
_entity.pdbx_description
1 polymer ?
#
loop_
_entity_poly.entity_id
_entity_poly.type
_entity_poly.pdbx_seq_one_letter_code
_entity_poly.pdbx_strand_id
1 'polypeptide(L)'
;MKVNIYYGGRGVVDDPTIFVVNKIQEVLDELNVNVERYNLYEMKNQITTLSQTVTEADAVVLATTVEWIGMGGYMQTLLDACWLYADKGRIGDVYMFPVVMSKTYGEREVCLSLVNSWEMVSQAMLMIQLSLSLTVSAWSI
;
A
#
# COMPACT_ATOMS: atom_id res chain seq x y z
N MET A 1 -2.29 10.96 -15.60
CA MET A 1 -2.14 9.90 -14.61
C MET A 1 -1.80 10.50 -13.26
N LYS A 2 -2.50 10.09 -12.23
CA LYS A 2 -2.26 10.58 -10.86
C LYS A 2 -1.76 9.43 -10.00
N VAL A 3 -0.63 9.63 -9.31
CA VAL A 3 -0.03 8.64 -8.40
C VAL A 3 0.07 9.27 -7.02
N ASN A 4 -0.47 8.58 -6.02
CA ASN A 4 -0.32 9.00 -4.63
C ASN A 4 0.68 8.08 -3.93
N ILE A 5 1.58 8.66 -3.16
CA ILE A 5 2.58 7.94 -2.37
C ILE A 5 2.20 8.06 -0.89
N TYR A 6 2.05 6.93 -0.23
CA TYR A 6 1.76 6.87 1.21
C TYR A 6 2.96 6.25 1.91
N TYR A 7 3.66 7.07 2.68
CA TYR A 7 4.80 6.61 3.47
C TYR A 7 4.33 6.28 4.89
N GLY A 8 4.42 5.02 5.26
CA GLY A 8 3.92 4.50 6.54
C GLY A 8 5.00 4.26 7.60
N GLY A 9 6.24 4.68 7.37
CA GLY A 9 7.29 4.61 8.38
C GLY A 9 7.19 5.73 9.42
N ARG A 10 8.15 5.78 10.34
CA ARG A 10 8.14 6.74 11.45
C ARG A 10 8.83 8.07 11.13
N GLY A 11 9.39 8.22 9.94
CA GLY A 11 10.05 9.45 9.54
C GLY A 11 11.41 9.69 10.18
N VAL A 12 12.08 8.63 10.64
CA VAL A 12 13.44 8.76 11.20
C VAL A 12 14.45 9.09 10.10
N VAL A 13 15.50 9.84 10.45
CA VAL A 13 16.45 10.40 9.49
C VAL A 13 17.13 9.32 8.64
N ASP A 14 17.41 8.17 9.21
CA ASP A 14 18.11 7.07 8.56
C ASP A 14 17.17 5.96 8.03
N ASP A 15 15.90 6.27 7.87
CA ASP A 15 14.94 5.29 7.34
C ASP A 15 15.23 5.01 5.87
N PRO A 16 15.59 3.77 5.51
CA PRO A 16 15.89 3.43 4.11
C PRO A 16 14.70 3.61 3.16
N THR A 17 13.48 3.49 3.66
CA THR A 17 12.28 3.67 2.84
C THR A 17 12.14 5.10 2.36
N ILE A 18 12.54 6.09 3.14
CA ILE A 18 12.50 7.50 2.73
C ILE A 18 13.36 7.74 1.49
N PHE A 19 14.56 7.16 1.45
CA PHE A 19 15.45 7.30 0.28
C PHE A 19 14.81 6.74 -0.98
N VAL A 20 14.18 5.59 -0.89
CA VAL A 20 13.51 4.96 -2.03
C VAL A 20 12.30 5.79 -2.46
N VAL A 21 11.49 6.26 -1.53
CA VAL A 21 10.32 7.10 -1.82
C VAL A 21 10.74 8.41 -2.48
N ASN A 22 11.79 9.04 -1.97
CA ASN A 22 12.31 10.26 -2.58
C ASN A 22 12.74 10.02 -4.02
N LYS A 23 13.40 8.90 -4.30
CA LYS A 23 13.84 8.56 -5.65
C LYS A 23 12.66 8.25 -6.58
N ILE A 24 11.67 7.55 -6.10
CA ILE A 24 10.45 7.27 -6.87
C ILE A 24 9.75 8.58 -7.24
N GLN A 25 9.61 9.48 -6.28
CA GLN A 25 8.98 10.78 -6.53
C GLN A 25 9.76 11.60 -7.56
N GLU A 26 11.09 11.65 -7.44
CA GLU A 26 11.96 12.33 -8.39
C GLU A 26 11.75 11.80 -9.82
N VAL A 27 11.76 10.48 -9.99
CA VAL A 27 11.58 9.85 -11.30
C VAL A 27 10.18 10.14 -11.87
N LEU A 28 9.14 10.05 -11.04
CA LEU A 28 7.79 10.35 -11.50
C LEU A 28 7.62 11.82 -11.88
N ASP A 29 8.24 12.72 -11.14
CA ASP A 29 8.24 14.16 -11.47
C ASP A 29 8.94 14.42 -12.82
N GLU A 30 10.06 13.75 -13.08
CA GLU A 30 10.76 13.84 -14.37
C GLU A 30 9.90 13.34 -15.53
N LEU A 31 9.05 12.36 -15.28
CA LEU A 31 8.11 11.81 -16.26
C LEU A 31 6.81 12.63 -16.40
N ASN A 32 6.71 13.76 -15.71
CA ASN A 32 5.52 14.62 -15.70
C ASN A 32 4.26 13.92 -15.21
N VAL A 33 4.41 12.96 -14.29
CA VAL A 33 3.29 12.31 -13.61
C VAL A 33 2.84 13.19 -12.45
N ASN A 34 1.54 13.35 -12.28
CA ASN A 34 0.99 14.09 -11.15
C ASN A 34 1.13 13.24 -9.88
N VAL A 35 1.98 13.68 -8.94
CA VAL A 35 2.31 12.94 -7.72
C VAL A 35 1.92 13.74 -6.50
N GLU A 36 1.19 13.10 -5.58
CA GLU A 36 0.96 13.61 -4.24
C GLU A 36 1.55 12.64 -3.23
N ARG A 37 2.22 13.18 -2.21
CA ARG A 37 2.87 12.37 -1.19
C ARG A 37 2.26 12.65 0.18
N TYR A 38 1.96 11.59 0.90
CA TYR A 38 1.41 11.65 2.26
C TYR A 38 2.34 10.91 3.21
N ASN A 39 2.93 11.64 4.14
CA ASN A 39 3.74 11.07 5.22
C ASN A 39 2.82 10.79 6.41
N LEU A 40 2.48 9.52 6.63
CA LEU A 40 1.46 9.14 7.61
C LEU A 40 1.85 9.53 9.04
N TYR A 41 3.14 9.54 9.36
CA TYR A 41 3.61 9.93 10.70
C TYR A 41 3.29 11.40 11.04
N GLU A 42 3.21 12.27 10.02
CA GLU A 42 2.82 13.67 10.18
C GLU A 42 1.32 13.84 10.34
N MET A 43 0.55 12.87 9.89
CA MET A 43 -0.90 12.91 9.79
C MET A 43 -1.58 11.85 10.65
N LYS A 44 -0.90 11.37 11.69
CA LYS A 44 -1.34 10.20 12.48
C LYS A 44 -2.75 10.29 13.04
N ASN A 45 -3.26 11.50 13.28
CA ASN A 45 -4.63 11.71 13.77
C ASN A 45 -5.65 11.88 12.64
N GLN A 46 -5.20 11.88 11.37
CA GLN A 46 -6.03 12.14 10.19
C GLN A 46 -5.90 11.04 9.14
N ILE A 47 -5.25 9.92 9.45
CA ILE A 47 -5.01 8.84 8.48
C ILE A 47 -6.33 8.31 7.92
N THR A 48 -7.36 8.24 8.76
CA THR A 48 -8.67 7.74 8.33
C THR A 48 -9.31 8.58 7.23
N THR A 49 -8.98 9.86 7.14
CA THR A 49 -9.52 10.74 6.09
C THR A 49 -8.83 10.51 4.74
N LEU A 50 -7.66 9.88 4.72
CA LEU A 50 -6.89 9.64 3.50
C LEU A 50 -7.47 8.52 2.63
N SER A 51 -8.39 7.73 3.15
CA SER A 51 -9.04 6.66 2.37
C SER A 51 -9.73 7.19 1.11
N GLN A 52 -10.23 8.42 1.16
CA GLN A 52 -10.85 9.06 0.01
C GLN A 52 -9.83 9.44 -1.06
N THR A 53 -8.63 9.87 -0.65
CA THR A 53 -7.56 10.22 -1.60
C THR A 53 -7.06 9.01 -2.37
N VAL A 54 -7.11 7.83 -1.76
CA VAL A 54 -6.69 6.58 -2.40
C VAL A 54 -7.53 6.29 -3.64
N THR A 55 -8.84 6.47 -3.55
CA THR A 55 -9.74 6.19 -4.67
C THR A 55 -9.73 7.28 -5.75
N GLU A 56 -9.15 8.44 -5.47
CA GLU A 56 -8.98 9.52 -6.44
C GLU A 56 -7.75 9.33 -7.34
N ALA A 57 -6.83 8.45 -6.97
CA ALA A 57 -5.61 8.18 -7.72
C ALA A 57 -5.81 7.04 -8.72
N ASP A 58 -5.02 7.05 -9.79
CA ASP A 58 -4.94 5.93 -10.73
C ASP A 58 -4.08 4.81 -10.17
N ALA A 59 -3.04 5.18 -9.42
CA ALA A 59 -2.14 4.24 -8.76
C ALA A 59 -1.69 4.79 -7.41
N VAL A 60 -1.39 3.89 -6.50
CA VAL A 60 -0.84 4.24 -5.18
C VAL A 60 0.45 3.48 -4.94
N VAL A 61 1.40 4.15 -4.29
CA VAL A 61 2.62 3.53 -3.78
C VAL A 61 2.47 3.45 -2.28
N LEU A 62 2.44 2.23 -1.74
CA LEU A 62 2.38 1.99 -0.31
C LEU A 62 3.79 1.63 0.16
N ALA A 63 4.44 2.58 0.82
CA ALA A 63 5.82 2.45 1.25
C ALA A 63 5.90 2.34 2.76
N THR A 64 6.54 1.30 3.26
CA THR A 64 6.68 1.09 4.70
C THR A 64 8.05 0.51 5.03
N THR A 65 8.47 0.70 6.26
CA THR A 65 9.67 0.09 6.81
C THR A 65 9.26 -1.04 7.75
N VAL A 66 9.98 -2.15 7.70
CA VAL A 66 9.68 -3.29 8.59
C VAL A 66 9.85 -2.88 10.04
N GLU A 67 8.81 -3.09 10.83
CA GLU A 67 8.78 -2.86 12.27
C GLU A 67 8.21 -4.10 12.95
N TRP A 68 8.99 -4.70 13.87
CA TRP A 68 8.54 -5.91 14.58
C TRP A 68 8.03 -7.01 13.62
N ILE A 69 8.74 -7.18 12.50
CA ILE A 69 8.39 -8.13 11.43
C ILE A 69 7.01 -7.83 10.80
N GLY A 70 6.56 -6.57 10.89
CA GLY A 70 5.29 -6.12 10.33
C GLY A 70 5.42 -4.80 9.59
N MET A 71 4.30 -4.36 9.03
CA MET A 71 4.26 -3.13 8.23
C MET A 71 4.15 -1.84 9.04
N GLY A 72 4.05 -1.93 10.35
CA GLY A 72 3.89 -0.77 11.21
C GLY A 72 2.43 -0.31 11.35
N GLY A 73 2.17 0.45 12.42
CA GLY A 73 0.80 0.83 12.81
C GLY A 73 0.18 1.84 11.86
N TYR A 74 0.95 2.77 11.32
CA TYR A 74 0.40 3.81 10.43
C TYR A 74 -0.11 3.22 9.12
N MET A 75 0.62 2.30 8.52
CA MET A 75 0.19 1.64 7.30
C MET A 75 -1.02 0.75 7.55
N GLN A 76 -1.06 0.04 8.66
CA GLN A 76 -2.22 -0.76 9.04
C GLN A 76 -3.46 0.12 9.23
N THR A 77 -3.30 1.29 9.85
CA THR A 77 -4.40 2.24 10.04
C THR A 77 -4.94 2.73 8.70
N LEU A 78 -4.06 3.00 7.72
CA LEU A 78 -4.48 3.40 6.38
C LEU A 78 -5.26 2.28 5.68
N LEU A 79 -4.77 1.04 5.74
CA LEU A 79 -5.46 -0.10 5.14
C LEU A 79 -6.82 -0.34 5.79
N ASP A 80 -6.90 -0.23 7.11
CA ASP A 80 -8.16 -0.35 7.84
C ASP A 80 -9.15 0.74 7.46
N ALA A 81 -8.68 1.98 7.31
CA ALA A 81 -9.51 3.09 6.85
C ALA A 81 -10.03 2.85 5.44
N CYS A 82 -9.21 2.31 4.55
CA CYS A 82 -9.65 1.95 3.20
C CYS A 82 -10.69 0.85 3.23
N TRP A 83 -10.52 -0.16 4.09
CA TRP A 83 -11.50 -1.22 4.27
C TRP A 83 -12.85 -0.69 4.72
N LEU A 84 -12.85 0.24 5.68
CA LEU A 84 -14.08 0.77 6.28
C LEU A 84 -14.76 1.86 5.44
N TYR A 85 -13.99 2.74 4.81
CA TYR A 85 -14.52 4.00 4.27
C TYR A 85 -14.29 4.24 2.78
N ALA A 86 -13.40 3.50 2.13
CA ALA A 86 -13.14 3.73 0.70
C ALA A 86 -14.31 3.27 -0.16
N ASP A 87 -14.50 3.95 -1.29
CA ASP A 87 -15.52 3.58 -2.27
C ASP A 87 -15.15 2.23 -2.89
N LYS A 88 -15.95 1.21 -2.57
CA LYS A 88 -15.71 -0.17 -3.01
C LYS A 88 -15.84 -0.34 -4.52
N GLY A 89 -16.60 0.52 -5.18
CA GLY A 89 -16.73 0.48 -6.63
C GLY A 89 -15.53 1.06 -7.37
N ARG A 90 -14.69 1.83 -6.70
CA ARG A 90 -13.54 2.52 -7.30
C ARG A 90 -12.20 1.95 -6.88
N ILE A 91 -12.09 1.48 -5.64
CA ILE A 91 -10.79 1.04 -5.11
C ILE A 91 -10.23 -0.18 -5.86
N GLY A 92 -11.08 -1.01 -6.43
CA GLY A 92 -10.65 -2.15 -7.23
C GLY A 92 -9.93 -1.77 -8.53
N ASP A 93 -10.12 -0.55 -9.01
CA ASP A 93 -9.49 -0.04 -10.23
C ASP A 93 -8.17 0.68 -9.96
N VAL A 94 -7.77 0.82 -8.70
CA VAL A 94 -6.54 1.50 -8.32
C VAL A 94 -5.38 0.48 -8.28
N TYR A 95 -4.33 0.75 -9.06
CA TYR A 95 -3.12 -0.06 -9.02
C TYR A 95 -2.32 0.25 -7.76
N MET A 96 -1.71 -0.77 -7.17
CA MET A 96 -0.87 -0.61 -5.99
C MET A 96 0.54 -1.15 -6.25
N PHE A 97 1.53 -0.36 -5.86
CA PHE A 97 2.93 -0.74 -5.92
C PHE A 97 3.51 -0.72 -4.49
N PRO A 98 3.95 -1.88 -3.97
CA PRO A 98 4.50 -1.94 -2.63
C PRO A 98 5.98 -1.57 -2.62
N VAL A 99 6.40 -0.83 -1.61
CA VAL A 99 7.80 -0.55 -1.30
C VAL A 99 8.03 -0.91 0.15
N VAL A 100 8.83 -1.93 0.39
CA VAL A 100 9.13 -2.40 1.74
C VAL A 100 10.64 -2.50 1.91
N MET A 101 11.16 -1.75 2.87
CA MET A 101 12.58 -1.76 3.22
C MET A 101 12.75 -2.19 4.67
N SER A 102 13.91 -2.73 4.99
CA SER A 102 14.26 -3.06 6.37
C SER A 102 15.72 -2.73 6.63
N LYS A 103 16.06 -2.59 7.90
CA LYS A 103 17.45 -2.44 8.33
C LYS A 103 18.10 -3.79 8.63
N THR A 104 17.29 -4.84 8.72
CA THR A 104 17.76 -6.18 9.07
C THR A 104 17.20 -7.23 8.13
N TYR A 105 15.93 -7.60 8.33
CA TYR A 105 15.26 -8.62 7.52
C TYR A 105 13.74 -8.47 7.65
N GLY A 106 12.99 -9.26 6.89
CA GLY A 106 11.53 -9.31 6.96
C GLY A 106 10.81 -8.56 5.85
N GLU A 107 11.53 -7.90 4.94
CA GLU A 107 10.94 -7.13 3.85
C GLU A 107 10.08 -7.99 2.93
N ARG A 108 10.48 -9.22 2.68
CA ARG A 108 9.71 -10.14 1.82
C ARG A 108 8.37 -10.50 2.46
N GLU A 109 8.37 -10.85 3.73
CA GLU A 109 7.17 -11.23 4.49
C GLU A 109 6.22 -10.05 4.61
N VAL A 110 6.74 -8.87 4.88
CA VAL A 110 5.93 -7.65 5.00
C VAL A 110 5.38 -7.23 3.64
N CYS A 111 6.16 -7.34 2.58
CA CYS A 111 5.70 -7.05 1.22
C CYS A 111 4.52 -7.97 0.85
N LEU A 112 4.64 -9.25 1.12
CA LEU A 112 3.56 -10.21 0.87
C LEU A 112 2.32 -9.90 1.68
N SER A 113 2.49 -9.56 2.96
CA SER A 113 1.38 -9.15 3.83
C SER A 113 0.69 -7.90 3.30
N LEU A 114 1.46 -6.91 2.84
CA LEU A 114 0.92 -5.68 2.28
C LEU A 114 0.12 -5.94 1.01
N VAL A 115 0.67 -6.73 0.10
CA VAL A 115 -0.02 -7.09 -1.16
C VAL A 115 -1.31 -7.86 -0.87
N ASN A 116 -1.27 -8.84 0.02
CA ASN A 116 -2.46 -9.61 0.40
C ASN A 116 -3.51 -8.73 1.06
N SER A 117 -3.09 -7.80 1.93
CA SER A 117 -4.01 -6.87 2.58
C SER A 117 -4.66 -5.94 1.56
N TRP A 118 -3.89 -5.44 0.60
CA TRP A 118 -4.44 -4.61 -0.47
C TRP A 118 -5.45 -5.37 -1.33
N GLU A 119 -5.17 -6.60 -1.68
CA GLU A 119 -6.09 -7.43 -2.45
C GLU A 119 -7.42 -7.64 -1.70
N MET A 120 -7.37 -7.82 -0.38
CA MET A 120 -8.57 -7.88 0.44
C MET A 120 -9.34 -6.55 0.43
N VAL A 121 -8.64 -5.43 0.65
CA VAL A 121 -9.23 -4.10 0.70
C VAL A 121 -9.88 -3.74 -0.64
N SER A 122 -9.22 -4.03 -1.74
CA SER A 122 -9.71 -3.76 -3.09
C SER A 122 -10.71 -4.81 -3.59
N GLN A 123 -10.89 -5.90 -2.84
CA GLN A 123 -11.72 -7.03 -3.20
C GLN A 123 -11.29 -7.79 -4.46
N ALA A 124 -10.13 -7.47 -5.03
CA ALA A 124 -9.59 -8.18 -6.18
C ALA A 124 -9.25 -9.64 -5.82
N MET A 125 -8.79 -9.88 -4.59
CA MET A 125 -8.42 -11.20 -4.12
C MET A 125 -9.60 -12.17 -4.08
N LEU A 126 -10.81 -11.70 -3.87
CA LEU A 126 -11.99 -12.57 -3.84
C LEU A 126 -12.12 -13.37 -5.13
N MET A 127 -11.92 -12.71 -6.27
CA MET A 127 -11.98 -13.39 -7.57
C MET A 127 -10.83 -14.39 -7.75
N ILE A 128 -9.64 -14.03 -7.32
CA ILE A 128 -8.46 -14.90 -7.39
C ILE A 128 -8.66 -16.12 -6.50
N GLN A 129 -9.11 -15.96 -5.27
CA GLN A 129 -9.37 -17.06 -4.35
C GLN A 129 -10.44 -18.00 -4.87
N LEU A 130 -11.51 -17.49 -5.44
CA LEU A 130 -12.55 -18.31 -6.05
C LEU A 130 -11.99 -19.14 -7.19
N SER A 131 -11.18 -18.54 -8.06
CA SER A 131 -10.51 -19.27 -9.15
C SER A 131 -9.61 -20.36 -8.63
N LEU A 132 -8.77 -20.08 -7.64
CA LEU A 132 -7.86 -21.05 -7.04
C LEU A 132 -8.62 -22.17 -6.33
N SER A 133 -9.68 -21.85 -5.60
CA SER A 133 -10.52 -22.85 -4.93
C SER A 133 -11.17 -23.81 -5.91
N LEU A 134 -11.70 -23.29 -7.02
CA LEU A 134 -12.27 -24.13 -8.09
C LEU A 134 -11.21 -25.03 -8.73
N THR A 135 -10.01 -24.49 -8.97
CA THR A 135 -8.90 -25.26 -9.53
C THR A 135 -8.47 -26.38 -8.60
N VAL A 136 -8.30 -26.08 -7.31
CA VAL A 136 -7.90 -27.09 -6.30
C VAL A 136 -8.98 -28.18 -6.18
N SER A 137 -10.25 -27.81 -6.16
CA SER A 137 -11.36 -28.76 -6.12
C SER A 137 -11.35 -29.70 -7.34
N ALA A 138 -11.04 -29.16 -8.53
CA ALA A 138 -10.93 -29.96 -9.74
C ALA A 138 -9.76 -30.96 -9.68
N TRP A 139 -8.66 -30.60 -9.02
CA TRP A 139 -7.49 -31.44 -8.88
C TRP A 139 -7.63 -32.50 -7.79
N SER A 140 -8.48 -32.29 -6.78
CA SER A 140 -8.67 -33.25 -5.68
C SER A 140 -9.68 -34.36 -5.97
N ILE A 141 -10.30 -34.32 -7.14
CA ILE A 141 -11.17 -35.38 -7.63
C ILE A 141 -10.34 -36.38 -8.45
#